data_c15189842dd19f50167b764665d267f1
#
_entry.id   c15189842dd19f50167b764665d267f1
#
_cell.length_a   1.000
_cell.length_b   1.000
_cell.length_c   1.000
_cell.angle_alpha   90.00
_cell.angle_beta   90.00
_cell.angle_gamma   90.00
#
_symmetry.space_group_name_H-M   'P 1'
#
loop_
_entity.id
_entity.type
_entity.pdbx_description
1 polymer ?
#
loop_
_entity_poly.entity_id
_entity_poly.type
_entity_poly.pdbx_seq_one_letter_code
_entity_poly.pdbx_strand_id
1 'polypeptide(L)'
;MICSLNRIDEFISFFDLIHDTCDTLRLNFNNDGLNVNVLNKSHVCFYELNVKKEYFLDYNVEDIDEVIIDCAEYYNVLSKLKGYDTIVFNLEDGHLEILGLKEDNRIRFMISLIGADYSSPQPPKLDYNSWCEVQLSDLKNASDILEKVCKTDKFRIIYDETTGFQISSSNESMTDYNQTLMVNGDGQGEVIVNTSYLTELSKLKKINTIVKIRLGNTIPLSWSISDDFDDITANGLIAPILEEE
;
A
#
# COMPACT_ATOMS: atom_id res chain seq x y z
N MET A 1 -18.56 -2.15 -17.72
CA MET A 1 -17.24 -1.53 -17.50
C MET A 1 -16.20 -2.19 -18.39
N ILE A 2 -15.35 -1.41 -19.07
CA ILE A 2 -14.14 -1.90 -19.75
C ILE A 2 -13.01 -0.91 -19.44
N CYS A 3 -11.90 -1.38 -18.94
CA CYS A 3 -10.70 -0.56 -18.80
C CYS A 3 -9.43 -1.36 -19.07
N SER A 4 -8.36 -0.70 -19.51
CA SER A 4 -7.09 -1.34 -19.83
C SER A 4 -5.90 -0.53 -19.31
N LEU A 5 -4.82 -1.21 -18.94
CA LEU A 5 -3.59 -0.57 -18.46
C LEU A 5 -2.35 -1.31 -18.97
N ASN A 6 -1.19 -0.60 -19.03
CA ASN A 6 0.09 -1.14 -19.46
C ASN A 6 1.21 -0.96 -18.40
N ARG A 7 1.03 -0.15 -17.38
CA ARG A 7 1.95 0.02 -16.25
C ARG A 7 1.67 -1.07 -15.18
N ILE A 8 1.81 -2.32 -15.61
CA ILE A 8 1.33 -3.51 -14.88
C ILE A 8 2.05 -3.72 -13.57
N ASP A 9 3.37 -3.60 -13.56
CA ASP A 9 4.20 -3.87 -12.38
C ASP A 9 3.91 -2.91 -11.22
N GLU A 10 3.65 -1.64 -11.53
CA GLU A 10 3.27 -0.63 -10.54
C GLU A 10 1.91 -0.97 -9.92
N PHE A 11 0.92 -1.23 -10.77
CA PHE A 11 -0.42 -1.62 -10.34
C PHE A 11 -0.39 -2.88 -9.47
N ILE A 12 0.29 -3.94 -9.91
CA ILE A 12 0.36 -5.21 -9.16
C ILE A 12 1.11 -5.04 -7.83
N SER A 13 2.08 -4.13 -7.73
CA SER A 13 2.89 -3.95 -6.51
C SER A 13 2.05 -3.63 -5.27
N PHE A 14 0.93 -2.92 -5.42
CA PHE A 14 -0.01 -2.69 -4.33
C PHE A 14 -0.68 -4.00 -3.87
N PHE A 15 -1.08 -4.85 -4.82
CA PHE A 15 -1.69 -6.14 -4.48
C PHE A 15 -0.66 -7.12 -3.92
N ASP A 16 0.62 -7.01 -4.30
CA ASP A 16 1.73 -7.70 -3.61
C ASP A 16 1.80 -7.33 -2.12
N LEU A 17 1.44 -6.07 -1.77
CA LEU A 17 1.41 -5.60 -0.38
C LEU A 17 0.25 -6.18 0.42
N ILE A 18 -0.95 -6.25 -0.18
CA ILE A 18 -2.20 -6.49 0.58
C ILE A 18 -2.74 -7.93 0.48
N HIS A 19 -2.24 -8.80 -0.41
CA HIS A 19 -2.87 -10.09 -0.76
C HIS A 19 -3.07 -11.04 0.43
N ASP A 20 -2.21 -10.98 1.45
CA ASP A 20 -2.31 -11.80 2.66
C ASP A 20 -3.05 -11.07 3.81
N THR A 21 -3.45 -9.82 3.61
CA THR A 21 -3.97 -8.96 4.68
C THR A 21 -5.48 -8.99 4.82
N CYS A 22 -6.20 -9.31 3.75
CA CYS A 22 -7.66 -9.38 3.72
C CYS A 22 -8.16 -10.59 2.93
N ASP A 23 -9.38 -11.05 3.20
CA ASP A 23 -10.02 -12.15 2.46
C ASP A 23 -10.84 -11.62 1.28
N THR A 24 -11.52 -10.51 1.48
CA THR A 24 -12.40 -9.92 0.47
C THR A 24 -11.89 -8.55 0.05
N LEU A 25 -11.92 -8.30 -1.25
CA LEU A 25 -11.48 -7.06 -1.88
C LEU A 25 -12.66 -6.40 -2.58
N ARG A 26 -12.82 -5.09 -2.40
CA ARG A 26 -13.75 -4.26 -3.16
C ARG A 26 -12.95 -3.32 -4.05
N LEU A 27 -13.11 -3.49 -5.35
CA LEU A 27 -12.62 -2.59 -6.37
C LEU A 27 -13.76 -1.63 -6.73
N ASN A 28 -13.56 -0.36 -6.51
CA ASN A 28 -14.56 0.67 -6.78
C ASN A 28 -14.12 1.50 -7.99
N PHE A 29 -14.69 1.20 -9.14
CA PHE A 29 -14.49 1.95 -10.38
C PHE A 29 -15.52 3.07 -10.46
N ASN A 30 -15.06 4.28 -10.72
CA ASN A 30 -15.91 5.47 -10.83
C ASN A 30 -15.40 6.41 -11.93
N ASN A 31 -16.04 7.56 -12.13
CA ASN A 31 -15.66 8.52 -13.17
C ASN A 31 -14.24 9.10 -13.03
N ASP A 32 -13.62 9.03 -11.86
CA ASP A 32 -12.28 9.55 -11.57
C ASP A 32 -11.19 8.47 -11.68
N GLY A 33 -11.59 7.19 -11.65
CA GLY A 33 -10.67 6.05 -11.72
C GLY A 33 -11.05 4.90 -10.79
N LEU A 34 -10.06 4.16 -10.32
CA LEU A 34 -10.21 3.03 -9.40
C LEU A 34 -9.77 3.42 -7.98
N ASN A 35 -10.61 3.14 -7.00
CA ASN A 35 -10.28 3.22 -5.57
C ASN A 35 -10.41 1.84 -4.91
N VAL A 36 -9.44 1.51 -4.06
CA VAL A 36 -9.42 0.27 -3.27
C VAL A 36 -9.05 0.61 -1.83
N ASN A 37 -9.91 0.26 -0.88
CA ASN A 37 -9.68 0.44 0.55
C ASN A 37 -9.68 -0.90 1.26
N VAL A 38 -8.65 -1.16 2.04
CA VAL A 38 -8.44 -2.42 2.76
C VAL A 38 -8.06 -2.15 4.20
N LEU A 39 -8.70 -2.85 5.12
CA LEU A 39 -8.29 -2.95 6.52
C LEU A 39 -7.77 -4.38 6.76
N ASN A 40 -6.59 -4.52 7.33
CA ASN A 40 -6.06 -5.85 7.59
C ASN A 40 -6.86 -6.60 8.67
N LYS A 41 -6.74 -7.93 8.71
CA LYS A 41 -7.53 -8.80 9.63
C LYS A 41 -7.37 -8.44 11.10
N SER A 42 -6.24 -7.90 11.51
CA SER A 42 -5.98 -7.47 12.89
C SER A 42 -6.44 -6.04 13.19
N HIS A 43 -6.96 -5.32 12.20
CA HIS A 43 -7.38 -3.92 12.29
C HIS A 43 -6.28 -2.93 12.72
N VAL A 44 -5.03 -3.27 12.43
CA VAL A 44 -3.84 -2.49 12.77
C VAL A 44 -3.36 -1.65 11.58
N CYS A 45 -3.58 -2.14 10.34
CA CYS A 45 -3.16 -1.46 9.13
C CYS A 45 -4.34 -1.20 8.21
N PHE A 46 -4.42 0.04 7.73
CA PHE A 46 -5.29 0.44 6.64
C PHE A 46 -4.45 0.71 5.40
N TYR A 47 -4.95 0.30 4.24
CA TYR A 47 -4.32 0.50 2.94
C TYR A 47 -5.33 1.09 1.96
N GLU A 48 -4.88 2.03 1.15
CA GLU A 48 -5.67 2.65 0.11
C GLU A 48 -4.85 2.71 -1.19
N LEU A 49 -5.49 2.36 -2.30
CA LEU A 49 -4.99 2.59 -3.65
C LEU A 49 -5.93 3.52 -4.38
N ASN A 50 -5.40 4.59 -4.93
CA ASN A 50 -6.09 5.47 -5.84
C ASN A 50 -5.38 5.43 -7.20
N VAL A 51 -6.11 5.06 -8.25
CA VAL A 51 -5.62 5.02 -9.63
C VAL A 51 -6.51 5.93 -10.45
N LYS A 52 -5.99 7.05 -10.91
CA LYS A 52 -6.73 7.99 -11.75
C LYS A 52 -7.03 7.38 -13.10
N LYS A 53 -8.10 7.84 -13.74
CA LYS A 53 -8.47 7.36 -15.09
C LYS A 53 -7.36 7.59 -16.12
N GLU A 54 -6.52 8.61 -15.95
CA GLU A 54 -5.38 8.93 -16.79
C GLU A 54 -4.26 7.88 -16.75
N TYR A 55 -4.23 7.05 -15.72
CA TYR A 55 -3.33 5.90 -15.61
C TYR A 55 -3.66 4.78 -16.61
N PHE A 56 -4.93 4.69 -16.98
CA PHE A 56 -5.43 3.67 -17.91
C PHE A 56 -5.20 4.08 -19.37
N LEU A 57 -4.97 3.11 -20.23
CA LEU A 57 -4.93 3.33 -21.69
C LEU A 57 -6.32 3.65 -22.23
N ASP A 58 -7.31 2.85 -21.77
CA ASP A 58 -8.73 3.06 -22.05
C ASP A 58 -9.49 2.93 -20.74
N TYR A 59 -10.41 3.85 -20.49
CA TYR A 59 -11.24 3.86 -19.29
C TYR A 59 -12.69 4.20 -19.67
N ASN A 60 -13.52 3.16 -19.77
CA ASN A 60 -14.93 3.29 -20.10
C ASN A 60 -15.78 2.74 -18.96
N VAL A 61 -16.07 3.61 -18.00
CA VAL A 61 -16.91 3.39 -16.82
C VAL A 61 -17.99 4.45 -16.85
N GLU A 62 -19.25 4.06 -17.09
CA GLU A 62 -20.36 5.01 -17.23
C GLU A 62 -20.99 5.38 -15.88
N ASP A 63 -21.01 4.41 -14.95
CA ASP A 63 -21.53 4.55 -13.60
C ASP A 63 -20.52 4.00 -12.57
N ILE A 64 -20.90 4.00 -11.29
CA ILE A 64 -20.08 3.36 -10.25
C ILE A 64 -20.22 1.85 -10.38
N ASP A 65 -19.16 1.19 -10.80
CA ASP A 65 -19.05 -0.27 -10.85
C ASP A 65 -18.28 -0.77 -9.61
N GLU A 66 -18.98 -1.51 -8.78
CA GLU A 66 -18.41 -2.13 -7.58
C GLU A 66 -18.15 -3.61 -7.82
N VAL A 67 -16.90 -4.01 -7.75
CA VAL A 67 -16.47 -5.39 -7.96
C VAL A 67 -15.98 -5.95 -6.61
N ILE A 68 -16.73 -6.89 -6.03
CA ILE A 68 -16.37 -7.56 -4.78
C ILE A 68 -15.91 -8.97 -5.13
N ILE A 69 -14.66 -9.30 -4.75
CA ILE A 69 -13.97 -10.53 -5.13
C ILE A 69 -13.13 -11.09 -3.98
N ASP A 70 -12.72 -12.35 -4.10
CA ASP A 70 -11.72 -12.96 -3.23
C ASP A 70 -10.34 -12.32 -3.50
N CYS A 71 -9.68 -11.84 -2.44
CA CYS A 71 -8.42 -11.13 -2.56
C CYS A 71 -7.28 -12.04 -3.06
N ALA A 72 -7.21 -13.26 -2.54
CA ALA A 72 -6.17 -14.21 -2.91
C ALA A 72 -6.34 -14.70 -4.35
N GLU A 73 -7.59 -14.98 -4.79
CA GLU A 73 -7.87 -15.36 -6.18
C GLU A 73 -7.49 -14.24 -7.15
N TYR A 74 -7.89 -13.00 -6.85
CA TYR A 74 -7.53 -11.83 -7.67
C TYR A 74 -6.03 -11.65 -7.78
N TYR A 75 -5.32 -11.69 -6.65
CA TYR A 75 -3.86 -11.58 -6.64
C TYR A 75 -3.19 -12.72 -7.41
N ASN A 76 -3.66 -13.96 -7.27
CA ASN A 76 -3.13 -15.09 -8.01
C ASN A 76 -3.23 -14.88 -9.53
N VAL A 77 -4.34 -14.33 -10.00
CA VAL A 77 -4.53 -13.97 -11.42
C VAL A 77 -3.56 -12.86 -11.82
N LEU A 78 -3.53 -11.74 -11.08
CA LEU A 78 -2.64 -10.61 -11.37
C LEU A 78 -1.17 -11.02 -11.41
N SER A 79 -0.75 -11.91 -10.50
CA SER A 79 0.63 -12.40 -10.43
C SER A 79 1.09 -13.14 -11.70
N LYS A 80 0.16 -13.77 -12.44
CA LYS A 80 0.42 -14.45 -13.72
C LYS A 80 0.51 -13.48 -14.90
N LEU A 81 0.09 -12.23 -14.69
CA LEU A 81 0.11 -11.20 -15.72
C LEU A 81 1.36 -10.31 -15.65
N LYS A 82 2.24 -10.52 -14.65
CA LYS A 82 3.56 -9.88 -14.63
C LYS A 82 4.33 -10.21 -15.92
N GLY A 83 4.79 -9.16 -16.61
CA GLY A 83 5.51 -9.29 -17.87
C GLY A 83 4.62 -9.41 -19.14
N TYR A 84 3.31 -9.21 -19.00
CA TYR A 84 2.42 -8.89 -20.12
C TYR A 84 2.52 -7.39 -20.47
N ASP A 85 2.11 -7.03 -21.70
CA ASP A 85 2.19 -5.64 -22.18
C ASP A 85 0.95 -4.84 -21.81
N THR A 86 -0.21 -5.50 -21.74
CA THR A 86 -1.50 -4.87 -21.41
C THR A 86 -2.37 -5.82 -20.60
N ILE A 87 -3.05 -5.27 -19.60
CA ILE A 87 -4.16 -5.94 -18.91
C ILE A 87 -5.46 -5.21 -19.27
N VAL A 88 -6.50 -5.98 -19.60
CA VAL A 88 -7.86 -5.48 -19.82
C VAL A 88 -8.77 -6.08 -18.76
N PHE A 89 -9.54 -5.23 -18.11
CA PHE A 89 -10.61 -5.62 -17.19
C PHE A 89 -11.96 -5.38 -17.88
N ASN A 90 -12.82 -6.39 -17.84
CA ASN A 90 -14.17 -6.31 -18.35
C ASN A 90 -15.15 -6.89 -17.32
N LEU A 91 -16.19 -6.15 -16.98
CA LEU A 91 -17.22 -6.59 -16.05
C LEU A 91 -18.45 -7.03 -16.85
N GLU A 92 -18.75 -8.32 -16.83
CA GLU A 92 -19.88 -8.95 -17.53
C GLU A 92 -20.57 -9.99 -16.65
N ASP A 93 -21.88 -9.98 -16.64
CA ASP A 93 -22.76 -11.04 -16.11
C ASP A 93 -22.33 -11.67 -14.76
N GLY A 94 -21.93 -10.83 -13.80
CA GLY A 94 -21.52 -11.28 -12.47
C GLY A 94 -20.10 -11.85 -12.37
N HIS A 95 -19.26 -11.58 -13.39
CA HIS A 95 -17.84 -11.97 -13.41
C HIS A 95 -16.96 -10.79 -13.78
N LEU A 96 -15.78 -10.77 -13.21
CA LEU A 96 -14.67 -9.93 -13.66
C LEU A 96 -13.81 -10.74 -14.63
N GLU A 97 -13.87 -10.40 -15.92
CA GLU A 97 -12.95 -10.92 -16.91
C GLU A 97 -11.64 -10.12 -16.86
N ILE A 98 -10.52 -10.83 -16.85
CA ILE A 98 -9.17 -10.23 -16.89
C ILE A 98 -8.41 -10.85 -18.05
N LEU A 99 -8.00 -10.01 -19.00
CA LEU A 99 -7.25 -10.43 -20.18
C LEU A 99 -5.82 -9.89 -20.08
N GLY A 100 -4.82 -10.76 -20.21
CA GLY A 100 -3.43 -10.39 -20.44
C GLY A 100 -3.08 -10.47 -21.92
N LEU A 101 -2.50 -9.42 -22.47
CA LEU A 101 -2.08 -9.32 -23.87
C LEU A 101 -0.57 -9.10 -23.94
N LYS A 102 0.11 -9.93 -24.74
CA LYS A 102 1.55 -9.80 -25.01
C LYS A 102 1.86 -10.34 -26.41
N GLU A 103 2.24 -9.47 -27.35
CA GLU A 103 2.47 -9.84 -28.75
C GLU A 103 1.33 -10.72 -29.28
N ASP A 104 1.62 -11.97 -29.69
CA ASP A 104 0.64 -12.95 -30.17
C ASP A 104 0.03 -13.80 -29.02
N ASN A 105 0.44 -13.59 -27.78
CA ASN A 105 -0.03 -14.35 -26.62
C ASN A 105 -1.18 -13.63 -25.93
N ARG A 106 -2.25 -14.38 -25.69
CA ARG A 106 -3.43 -13.91 -25.00
C ARG A 106 -3.83 -14.91 -23.91
N ILE A 107 -4.00 -14.43 -22.69
CA ILE A 107 -4.50 -15.23 -21.58
C ILE A 107 -5.79 -14.59 -21.04
N ARG A 108 -6.73 -15.42 -20.62
CA ARG A 108 -8.02 -14.99 -20.11
C ARG A 108 -8.31 -15.67 -18.78
N PHE A 109 -8.76 -14.88 -17.82
CA PHE A 109 -9.27 -15.35 -16.53
C PHE A 109 -10.68 -14.80 -16.32
N MET A 110 -11.50 -15.57 -15.60
CA MET A 110 -12.84 -15.16 -15.17
C MET A 110 -12.91 -15.35 -13.66
N ILE A 111 -13.13 -14.28 -12.92
CA ILE A 111 -13.29 -14.29 -11.47
C ILE A 111 -14.78 -14.05 -11.16
N SER A 112 -15.36 -14.94 -10.36
CA SER A 112 -16.75 -14.78 -9.92
C SER A 112 -16.86 -13.66 -8.89
N LEU A 113 -17.88 -12.82 -9.01
CA LEU A 113 -18.17 -11.80 -8.01
C LEU A 113 -18.76 -12.43 -6.76
N ILE A 114 -18.39 -11.89 -5.60
CA ILE A 114 -19.00 -12.26 -4.33
C ILE A 114 -20.22 -11.35 -4.12
N GLY A 115 -21.41 -11.95 -4.05
CA GLY A 115 -22.66 -11.24 -3.78
C GLY A 115 -22.80 -10.92 -2.28
N ALA A 116 -21.86 -10.17 -1.71
CA ALA A 116 -21.88 -9.83 -0.31
C ALA A 116 -22.09 -8.30 -0.11
N ASP A 117 -22.77 -7.96 0.99
CA ASP A 117 -22.87 -6.59 1.46
C ASP A 117 -21.54 -6.24 2.17
N TYR A 118 -20.54 -5.82 1.38
CA TYR A 118 -19.21 -5.46 1.89
C TYR A 118 -19.04 -3.94 1.89
N SER A 119 -18.99 -3.33 3.07
CA SER A 119 -18.69 -1.91 3.21
C SER A 119 -17.18 -1.68 3.19
N SER A 120 -16.68 -0.86 2.28
CA SER A 120 -15.27 -0.44 2.27
C SER A 120 -14.93 0.30 3.56
N PRO A 121 -13.84 -0.06 4.25
CA PRO A 121 -13.37 0.70 5.39
C PRO A 121 -13.01 2.13 4.95
N GLN A 122 -13.23 3.09 5.85
CA GLN A 122 -12.89 4.48 5.61
C GLN A 122 -11.76 4.90 6.54
N PRO A 123 -10.73 5.62 6.04
CA PRO A 123 -9.65 6.09 6.89
C PRO A 123 -10.17 7.15 7.86
N PRO A 124 -9.68 7.15 9.12
CA PRO A 124 -9.96 8.24 10.04
C PRO A 124 -9.32 9.53 9.55
N LYS A 125 -9.93 10.68 9.87
CA LYS A 125 -9.30 11.99 9.68
C LYS A 125 -8.34 12.24 10.83
N LEU A 126 -7.06 12.38 10.51
CA LEU A 126 -5.99 12.58 11.48
C LEU A 126 -5.20 13.82 11.14
N ASP A 127 -4.85 14.60 12.17
CA ASP A 127 -4.01 15.79 12.05
C ASP A 127 -2.58 15.42 12.46
N TYR A 128 -1.65 15.59 11.52
CA TYR A 128 -0.24 15.28 11.70
C TYR A 128 0.59 16.54 11.94
N ASN A 129 1.53 16.45 12.87
CA ASN A 129 2.40 17.58 13.24
C ASN A 129 3.70 17.59 12.43
N SER A 130 4.01 16.48 11.74
CA SER A 130 5.24 16.37 10.97
C SER A 130 5.08 15.49 9.75
N TRP A 131 5.99 15.68 8.81
CA TRP A 131 6.16 14.80 7.66
C TRP A 131 7.63 14.75 7.24
N CYS A 132 8.02 13.64 6.63
CA CYS A 132 9.33 13.50 6.00
C CYS A 132 9.28 12.54 4.81
N GLU A 133 10.27 12.62 3.92
CA GLU A 133 10.45 11.76 2.76
C GLU A 133 11.64 10.83 3.00
N VAL A 134 11.38 9.52 2.94
CA VAL A 134 12.39 8.49 3.27
C VAL A 134 12.51 7.50 2.12
N GLN A 135 13.72 7.02 1.85
CA GLN A 135 13.92 5.95 0.88
C GLN A 135 13.36 4.62 1.40
N LEU A 136 12.60 3.90 0.58
CA LEU A 136 12.08 2.58 0.93
C LEU A 136 13.19 1.58 1.28
N SER A 137 14.36 1.71 0.64
CA SER A 137 15.54 0.89 0.93
C SER A 137 16.04 1.08 2.36
N ASP A 138 16.00 2.32 2.87
CA ASP A 138 16.49 2.62 4.22
C ASP A 138 15.55 2.06 5.29
N LEU A 139 14.22 2.18 5.07
CA LEU A 139 13.22 1.57 5.94
C LEU A 139 13.37 0.04 5.98
N LYS A 140 13.55 -0.58 4.79
CA LYS A 140 13.75 -2.01 4.71
C LYS A 140 15.02 -2.46 5.43
N ASN A 141 16.13 -1.77 5.20
CA ASN A 141 17.41 -2.11 5.85
C ASN A 141 17.32 -1.99 7.38
N ALA A 142 16.71 -0.90 7.88
CA ALA A 142 16.50 -0.72 9.31
C ALA A 142 15.62 -1.83 9.88
N SER A 143 14.51 -2.17 9.23
CA SER A 143 13.62 -3.25 9.67
C SER A 143 14.32 -4.61 9.68
N ASP A 144 15.11 -4.92 8.62
CA ASP A 144 15.90 -6.15 8.56
C ASP A 144 16.92 -6.26 9.70
N ILE A 145 17.56 -5.15 10.09
CA ILE A 145 18.50 -5.10 11.24
C ILE A 145 17.75 -5.32 12.55
N LEU A 146 16.66 -4.61 12.76
CA LEU A 146 15.86 -4.70 13.98
C LEU A 146 15.32 -6.13 14.19
N GLU A 147 14.78 -6.73 13.14
CA GLU A 147 14.23 -8.09 13.21
C GLU A 147 15.32 -9.15 13.39
N LYS A 148 16.39 -9.11 12.56
CA LYS A 148 17.39 -10.18 12.48
C LYS A 148 18.51 -10.05 13.52
N VAL A 149 18.90 -8.82 13.89
CA VAL A 149 20.02 -8.52 14.80
C VAL A 149 19.50 -8.20 16.19
N CYS A 150 18.60 -7.22 16.31
CA CYS A 150 18.06 -6.81 17.60
C CYS A 150 16.98 -7.76 18.12
N LYS A 151 16.40 -8.61 17.24
CA LYS A 151 15.33 -9.56 17.56
C LYS A 151 14.12 -8.89 18.22
N THR A 152 13.78 -7.70 17.76
CA THR A 152 12.58 -6.97 18.16
C THR A 152 11.64 -6.82 16.96
N ASP A 153 10.36 -6.93 17.23
CA ASP A 153 9.29 -6.66 16.28
C ASP A 153 8.75 -5.23 16.40
N LYS A 154 9.29 -4.45 17.34
CA LYS A 154 8.91 -3.07 17.63
C LYS A 154 10.09 -2.14 17.40
N PHE A 155 9.80 -1.00 16.80
CA PHE A 155 10.80 0.06 16.73
C PHE A 155 10.15 1.44 16.86
N ARG A 156 10.97 2.36 17.31
CA ARG A 156 10.62 3.76 17.49
C ARG A 156 11.07 4.54 16.28
N ILE A 157 10.18 5.34 15.72
CA ILE A 157 10.47 6.34 14.71
C ILE A 157 10.32 7.71 15.33
N ILE A 158 11.33 8.56 15.18
CA ILE A 158 11.29 9.97 15.54
C ILE A 158 11.65 10.77 14.30
N TYR A 159 10.93 11.83 14.05
CA TYR A 159 11.35 12.86 13.11
C TYR A 159 11.36 14.22 13.81
N ASP A 160 12.43 14.97 13.60
CA ASP A 160 12.61 16.34 14.03
C ASP A 160 13.43 17.07 12.97
N GLU A 161 12.99 18.24 12.53
CA GLU A 161 13.61 18.99 11.44
C GLU A 161 15.09 19.33 11.69
N THR A 162 15.52 19.36 12.96
CA THR A 162 16.90 19.69 13.35
C THR A 162 17.80 18.46 13.45
N THR A 163 17.26 17.31 13.86
CA THR A 163 18.01 16.07 14.09
C THR A 163 17.81 15.01 13.01
N GLY A 164 16.81 15.19 12.14
CA GLY A 164 16.49 14.30 11.05
C GLY A 164 15.56 13.15 11.43
N PHE A 165 15.48 12.15 10.58
CA PHE A 165 14.68 10.95 10.75
C PHE A 165 15.48 9.88 11.47
N GLN A 166 14.97 9.42 12.59
CA GLN A 166 15.64 8.45 13.45
C GLN A 166 14.82 7.17 13.55
N ILE A 167 15.48 6.04 13.43
CA ILE A 167 14.91 4.71 13.68
C ILE A 167 15.74 4.05 14.76
N SER A 168 15.10 3.58 15.83
CA SER A 168 15.79 2.92 16.94
C SER A 168 15.03 1.68 17.41
N SER A 169 15.77 0.73 17.99
CA SER A 169 15.18 -0.38 18.72
C SER A 169 14.38 0.12 19.92
N SER A 170 13.31 -0.59 20.28
CA SER A 170 12.63 -0.35 21.54
C SER A 170 13.50 -0.78 22.71
N ASN A 171 13.22 -0.27 23.92
CA ASN A 171 13.99 -0.54 25.14
C ASN A 171 14.01 -2.02 25.57
N GLU A 172 13.25 -2.90 24.90
CA GLU A 172 13.15 -4.34 25.19
C GLU A 172 14.15 -5.19 24.38
N SER A 173 14.94 -4.58 23.48
CA SER A 173 15.88 -5.31 22.64
C SER A 173 17.17 -5.66 23.38
N MET A 174 17.73 -6.84 23.09
CA MET A 174 19.02 -7.27 23.65
C MET A 174 20.22 -6.52 23.02
N THR A 175 20.03 -5.89 21.90
CA THR A 175 21.04 -5.14 21.15
C THR A 175 20.45 -3.79 20.75
N ASP A 176 21.10 -2.72 21.16
CA ASP A 176 20.68 -1.37 20.81
C ASP A 176 21.00 -1.06 19.35
N TYR A 177 20.02 -0.46 18.68
CA TYR A 177 20.16 0.05 17.32
C TYR A 177 19.62 1.47 17.26
N ASN A 178 20.37 2.35 16.62
CA ASN A 178 19.93 3.69 16.31
C ASN A 178 20.54 4.11 14.97
N GLN A 179 19.68 4.54 14.05
CA GLN A 179 20.09 5.11 12.77
C GLN A 179 19.46 6.48 12.61
N THR A 180 20.25 7.45 12.19
CA THR A 180 19.77 8.79 11.83
C THR A 180 19.99 9.03 10.35
N LEU A 181 18.95 9.50 9.67
CA LEU A 181 18.97 9.87 8.28
C LEU A 181 18.63 11.35 8.15
N MET A 182 19.44 12.08 7.36
CA MET A 182 19.08 13.45 6.98
C MET A 182 18.12 13.37 5.79
N VAL A 183 16.90 13.80 6.00
CA VAL A 183 15.79 13.69 5.04
C VAL A 183 15.10 15.03 4.90
N ASN A 184 14.38 15.21 3.79
CA ASN A 184 13.51 16.35 3.60
C ASN A 184 12.23 16.19 4.43
N GLY A 185 11.78 17.24 5.11
CA GLY A 185 10.58 17.18 5.93
C GLY A 185 10.37 18.45 6.76
N ASP A 186 9.32 18.45 7.58
CA ASP A 186 8.91 19.58 8.42
C ASP A 186 8.25 19.09 9.71
N GLY A 187 8.43 19.84 10.80
CA GLY A 187 7.84 19.59 12.11
C GLY A 187 8.57 18.53 12.95
N GLN A 188 7.86 17.99 13.92
CA GLN A 188 8.36 16.93 14.80
C GLN A 188 7.27 15.93 15.17
N GLY A 189 7.65 14.66 15.32
CA GLY A 189 6.72 13.61 15.72
C GLY A 189 7.43 12.31 16.08
N GLU A 190 6.74 11.47 16.82
CA GLU A 190 7.23 10.19 17.29
C GLU A 190 6.15 9.13 17.26
N VAL A 191 6.55 7.90 16.93
CA VAL A 191 5.65 6.74 16.97
C VAL A 191 6.44 5.45 17.19
N ILE A 192 5.85 4.49 17.88
CA ILE A 192 6.34 3.11 17.96
C ILE A 192 5.42 2.24 17.11
N VAL A 193 5.98 1.47 16.21
CA VAL A 193 5.23 0.57 15.29
C VAL A 193 5.90 -0.80 15.19
N ASN A 194 5.16 -1.77 14.65
CA ASN A 194 5.72 -3.08 14.34
C ASN A 194 6.57 -3.01 13.06
N THR A 195 7.77 -3.62 13.11
CA THR A 195 8.76 -3.63 12.03
C THR A 195 8.22 -4.22 10.74
N SER A 196 7.44 -5.28 10.80
CA SER A 196 6.95 -6.01 9.63
C SER A 196 6.16 -5.13 8.68
N TYR A 197 5.34 -4.21 9.19
CA TYR A 197 4.51 -3.35 8.34
C TYR A 197 5.31 -2.36 7.50
N LEU A 198 6.45 -1.86 8.02
CA LEU A 198 7.32 -0.97 7.23
C LEU A 198 8.19 -1.74 6.23
N THR A 199 8.63 -2.95 6.59
CA THR A 199 9.35 -3.83 5.66
C THR A 199 8.52 -4.12 4.42
N GLU A 200 7.23 -4.37 4.61
CA GLU A 200 6.28 -4.67 3.53
C GLU A 200 6.12 -3.50 2.52
N LEU A 201 6.31 -2.24 2.97
CA LEU A 201 6.25 -1.08 2.06
C LEU A 201 7.29 -1.15 0.92
N SER A 202 8.38 -1.89 1.11
CA SER A 202 9.38 -2.10 0.06
C SER A 202 8.83 -2.78 -1.20
N LYS A 203 7.66 -3.43 -1.12
CA LYS A 203 6.95 -4.01 -2.26
C LYS A 203 6.49 -2.92 -3.25
N LEU A 204 6.24 -1.70 -2.76
CA LEU A 204 5.77 -0.55 -3.56
C LEU A 204 6.87 0.15 -4.36
N LYS A 205 8.11 -0.32 -4.33
CA LYS A 205 9.26 0.26 -5.04
C LYS A 205 9.07 0.42 -6.57
N LYS A 206 8.07 -0.25 -7.14
CA LYS A 206 7.70 -0.11 -8.56
C LYS A 206 6.92 1.17 -8.83
N ILE A 207 6.20 1.68 -7.83
CA ILE A 207 5.51 2.97 -7.91
C ILE A 207 6.55 4.08 -7.77
N ASN A 208 7.31 4.08 -6.66
CA ASN A 208 8.41 5.01 -6.39
C ASN A 208 9.36 4.40 -5.37
N THR A 209 10.56 4.96 -5.24
CA THR A 209 11.55 4.57 -4.21
C THR A 209 11.47 5.42 -2.96
N ILE A 210 10.78 6.57 -3.01
CA ILE A 210 10.59 7.50 -1.91
C ILE A 210 9.18 7.36 -1.38
N VAL A 211 9.06 7.25 -0.06
CA VAL A 211 7.79 7.26 0.66
C VAL A 211 7.71 8.50 1.55
N LYS A 212 6.57 9.17 1.52
CA LYS A 212 6.26 10.26 2.45
C LYS A 212 5.64 9.67 3.70
N ILE A 213 6.27 9.91 4.85
CA ILE A 213 5.80 9.50 6.18
C ILE A 213 5.26 10.73 6.90
N ARG A 214 4.15 10.57 7.62
CA ARG A 214 3.60 11.58 8.53
C ARG A 214 3.50 10.99 9.92
N LEU A 215 3.94 11.76 10.89
CA LEU A 215 3.99 11.37 12.29
C LEU A 215 3.19 12.35 13.14
N GLY A 216 2.62 11.81 14.19
CA GLY A 216 2.00 12.59 15.26
C GLY A 216 2.04 11.77 16.54
N ASN A 217 1.96 12.42 17.69
CA ASN A 217 2.06 11.74 18.98
C ASN A 217 0.79 10.90 19.23
N THR A 218 0.96 9.61 19.53
CA THR A 218 -0.10 8.66 19.87
C THR A 218 -1.17 8.41 18.80
N ILE A 219 -0.95 8.84 17.57
CA ILE A 219 -1.83 8.57 16.43
C ILE A 219 -1.14 7.62 15.43
N PRO A 220 -1.90 6.93 14.56
CA PRO A 220 -1.33 6.06 13.55
C PRO A 220 -0.28 6.75 12.69
N LEU A 221 0.82 6.07 12.39
CA LEU A 221 1.76 6.49 11.35
C LEU A 221 1.03 6.48 10.02
N SER A 222 1.11 7.58 9.26
CA SER A 222 0.63 7.62 7.88
C SER A 222 1.81 7.54 6.91
N TRP A 223 1.61 6.83 5.82
CA TRP A 223 2.55 6.80 4.72
C TRP A 223 1.82 7.01 3.39
N SER A 224 2.52 7.57 2.41
CA SER A 224 2.02 7.72 1.05
C SER A 224 3.15 7.60 0.04
N ILE A 225 2.86 6.97 -1.10
CA ILE A 225 3.76 6.82 -2.23
C ILE A 225 2.97 7.04 -3.52
N SER A 226 3.50 7.87 -4.41
CA SER A 226 2.90 8.15 -5.72
C SER A 226 3.95 7.98 -6.80
N ASP A 227 3.51 7.68 -8.01
CA ASP A 227 4.36 7.84 -9.18
C ASP A 227 4.64 9.33 -9.49
N ASP A 228 5.52 9.58 -10.46
CA ASP A 228 5.97 10.94 -10.80
C ASP A 228 4.85 11.84 -11.35
N PHE A 229 3.72 11.27 -11.75
CA PHE A 229 2.57 11.97 -12.32
C PHE A 229 1.37 12.03 -11.36
N ASP A 230 1.47 11.42 -10.19
CA ASP A 230 0.35 11.21 -9.26
C ASP A 230 -0.85 10.47 -9.87
N ASP A 231 -0.61 9.66 -10.89
CA ASP A 231 -1.66 8.87 -11.55
C ASP A 231 -2.03 7.62 -10.76
N ILE A 232 -1.06 7.05 -10.04
CA ILE A 232 -1.26 5.99 -9.07
C ILE A 232 -0.68 6.40 -7.73
N THR A 233 -1.49 6.32 -6.67
CA THR A 233 -1.09 6.65 -5.31
C THR A 233 -1.51 5.54 -4.36
N ALA A 234 -0.55 5.03 -3.60
CA ALA A 234 -0.81 4.12 -2.50
C ALA A 234 -0.60 4.85 -1.18
N ASN A 235 -1.55 4.73 -0.27
CA ASN A 235 -1.54 5.32 1.06
C ASN A 235 -1.76 4.25 2.12
N GLY A 236 -1.41 4.56 3.35
CA GLY A 236 -1.81 3.70 4.46
C GLY A 236 -1.59 4.31 5.82
N LEU A 237 -2.17 3.61 6.79
CA LEU A 237 -2.06 3.92 8.22
C LEU A 237 -1.56 2.67 8.94
N ILE A 238 -0.66 2.85 9.89
CA ILE A 238 -0.18 1.80 10.79
C ILE A 238 -0.48 2.26 12.22
N ALA A 239 -1.24 1.46 12.96
CA ALA A 239 -1.57 1.78 14.35
C ALA A 239 -0.30 1.82 15.22
N PRO A 240 -0.20 2.77 16.16
CA PRO A 240 0.91 2.84 17.09
C PRO A 240 0.80 1.70 18.11
N ILE A 241 1.96 1.27 18.60
CA ILE A 241 2.06 0.44 19.81
C ILE A 241 2.12 1.42 20.99
N LEU A 242 1.12 1.35 21.88
CA LEU A 242 1.11 2.14 23.11
C LEU A 242 1.92 1.40 24.15
N GLU A 243 2.95 2.05 24.70
CA GLU A 243 3.68 1.55 25.87
C GLU A 243 2.80 1.82 27.11
N GLU A 244 2.56 0.79 27.93
CA GLU A 244 1.95 0.97 29.25
C GLU A 244 2.94 1.74 30.15
N GLU A 245 2.48 2.82 30.78
CA GLU A 245 3.28 3.61 31.74
C GLU A 245 3.58 2.83 33.02
#